data_f90e02457883b4dde0ec840c08ca2e91
#
_entry.id   f90e02457883b4dde0ec840c08ca2e91
#
_cell.length_a   1.000
_cell.length_b   1.000
_cell.length_c   1.000
_cell.angle_alpha   90.00
_cell.angle_beta   90.00
_cell.angle_gamma   90.00
#
_symmetry.space_group_name_H-M   'P 1'
#
loop_
_entity.id
_entity.type
_entity.pdbx_description
1 polymer ?
#
loop_
_entity_poly.entity_id
_entity_poly.type
_entity_poly.pdbx_seq_one_letter_code
_entity_poly.pdbx_strand_id
1 'polypeptide(L)'
;PFSQSATDPWLPSGATVATGNNTDAYLDLGGNDGFDGGDIRPDLSTANTFDWTYNVAAEPAASTTQRKAASIQQFYWVNWLHDDYYDAGFAEVDGNAQLDNYGRGGLGNDSIKSEGQDNTGTCAPNCSNNANMSTPADGGRPRMQMYVWSSADRTMTVNGTTYLAGTAAYGPTSFNIANQDIVAALDAADASGPSTTDGCSPLTNAAAVSGKIALVDRGTCGFAIKTKNIQNAGGIGAVIANNAVSALPPGMAGTDATIVIPTLSVLQADGVTIRAQLADANPDLGTMFRGGVGRDGTIDGMIISHEWGHYISNRLVGNASGLSNQK
;
A
#
# COMPACT_ATOMS: atom_id res chain seq x y z
N PRO A 1 21.74 15.45 17.76
CA PRO A 1 23.03 15.03 17.25
C PRO A 1 23.50 13.83 18.06
N PHE A 2 23.92 12.82 17.40
CA PHE A 2 24.35 11.56 17.95
C PHE A 2 25.84 11.66 18.32
N SER A 3 26.26 11.00 19.41
CA SER A 3 27.58 11.31 20.00
C SER A 3 28.73 10.58 19.33
N GLN A 4 28.54 9.34 18.90
CA GLN A 4 29.55 8.55 18.20
C GLN A 4 29.31 8.44 16.71
N SER A 5 28.10 8.14 16.31
CA SER A 5 27.70 8.03 14.91
C SER A 5 27.94 9.31 14.11
N ALA A 6 27.87 10.48 14.73
CA ALA A 6 28.13 11.78 14.09
C ALA A 6 29.57 11.95 13.55
N THR A 7 30.50 11.07 13.90
CA THR A 7 31.89 11.10 13.40
C THR A 7 32.10 10.21 12.19
N ASP A 8 31.19 9.27 11.93
CA ASP A 8 31.34 8.33 10.83
C ASP A 8 30.54 8.84 9.60
N PRO A 9 31.22 9.07 8.48
CA PRO A 9 30.53 9.61 7.32
C PRO A 9 29.59 8.57 6.69
N TRP A 10 28.37 8.96 6.38
CA TRP A 10 27.45 8.10 5.62
C TRP A 10 27.99 7.77 4.23
N LEU A 11 28.69 8.69 3.62
CA LEU A 11 29.26 8.55 2.29
C LEU A 11 30.79 8.71 2.33
N PRO A 12 31.54 7.93 1.56
CA PRO A 12 32.97 8.13 1.42
C PRO A 12 33.29 9.47 0.74
N SER A 13 34.46 10.04 1.00
CA SER A 13 34.90 11.25 0.33
C SER A 13 34.88 11.04 -1.19
N GLY A 14 34.26 11.98 -1.93
CA GLY A 14 34.18 11.93 -3.38
C GLY A 14 33.07 10.97 -3.90
N ALA A 15 32.16 10.50 -3.04
CA ALA A 15 31.01 9.73 -3.48
C ALA A 15 30.19 10.50 -4.52
N THR A 16 29.76 9.81 -5.56
CA THR A 16 28.92 10.36 -6.64
C THR A 16 27.54 9.73 -6.70
N VAL A 17 27.30 8.70 -5.90
CA VAL A 17 26.05 7.92 -5.84
C VAL A 17 25.72 7.57 -4.38
N ALA A 18 24.49 7.13 -4.12
CA ALA A 18 23.99 6.78 -2.79
C ALA A 18 24.47 5.40 -2.31
N THR A 19 25.79 5.20 -2.34
CA THR A 19 26.47 4.01 -1.80
C THR A 19 27.40 4.43 -0.68
N GLY A 20 27.10 4.01 0.54
CA GLY A 20 27.78 4.46 1.74
C GLY A 20 28.26 3.34 2.65
N ASN A 21 28.71 3.73 3.85
CA ASN A 21 29.22 2.79 4.84
C ASN A 21 28.08 1.91 5.41
N ASN A 22 26.94 2.50 5.69
CA ASN A 22 25.84 1.81 6.36
C ASN A 22 24.86 1.18 5.37
N THR A 23 24.68 1.79 4.20
CA THR A 23 23.74 1.32 3.17
C THR A 23 24.16 1.66 1.76
N ASP A 24 23.80 0.78 0.83
CA ASP A 24 23.84 0.96 -0.61
C ASP A 24 22.40 1.03 -1.12
N ALA A 25 21.95 2.23 -1.53
CA ALA A 25 20.56 2.46 -1.92
C ALA A 25 20.42 2.56 -3.44
N TYR A 26 19.48 1.81 -3.97
CA TYR A 26 19.15 1.76 -5.40
C TYR A 26 17.70 1.30 -5.61
N LEU A 27 17.23 1.45 -6.83
CA LEU A 27 15.99 0.86 -7.27
C LEU A 27 16.32 -0.45 -7.99
N ASP A 28 15.80 -1.55 -7.45
CA ASP A 28 15.93 -2.89 -8.02
C ASP A 28 14.72 -3.16 -8.92
N LEU A 29 14.84 -2.82 -10.18
CA LEU A 29 13.73 -2.89 -11.15
C LEU A 29 13.65 -4.24 -11.86
N GLY A 30 14.72 -5.00 -11.76
CA GLY A 30 14.88 -6.32 -12.39
C GLY A 30 14.20 -7.46 -11.64
N GLY A 31 14.42 -8.69 -12.08
CA GLY A 31 13.93 -9.90 -11.43
C GLY A 31 14.99 -10.62 -10.59
N ASN A 32 16.21 -10.10 -10.56
CA ASN A 32 17.31 -10.64 -9.78
C ASN A 32 17.59 -9.73 -8.59
N ASP A 33 17.79 -10.31 -7.42
CA ASP A 33 18.16 -9.57 -6.23
C ASP A 33 19.54 -8.90 -6.36
N GLY A 34 19.63 -7.61 -6.05
CA GLY A 34 20.87 -6.86 -6.07
C GLY A 34 21.03 -5.98 -7.30
N PHE A 35 21.96 -5.02 -7.23
CA PHE A 35 22.16 -4.03 -8.29
C PHE A 35 22.67 -4.68 -9.59
N ASP A 36 21.89 -4.59 -10.65
CA ASP A 36 22.23 -5.13 -11.97
C ASP A 36 21.84 -4.20 -13.13
N GLY A 37 21.84 -4.76 -14.37
CA GLY A 37 21.55 -3.98 -15.57
C GLY A 37 20.09 -3.58 -15.69
N GLY A 38 19.82 -2.29 -15.61
CA GLY A 38 18.46 -1.71 -15.65
C GLY A 38 18.10 -1.01 -14.38
N ASP A 39 18.82 -1.26 -13.30
CA ASP A 39 18.61 -0.64 -12.00
C ASP A 39 19.10 0.80 -11.96
N ILE A 40 18.56 1.55 -11.01
CA ILE A 40 18.85 2.97 -10.87
C ILE A 40 19.44 3.24 -9.50
N ARG A 41 20.73 3.62 -9.47
CA ARG A 41 21.36 4.17 -8.27
C ARG A 41 21.28 5.69 -8.32
N PRO A 42 20.77 6.38 -7.27
CA PRO A 42 20.74 7.85 -7.27
C PRO A 42 22.15 8.42 -7.30
N ASP A 43 22.39 9.29 -8.26
CA ASP A 43 23.57 10.11 -8.39
C ASP A 43 23.37 11.48 -7.74
N LEU A 44 24.43 12.26 -7.65
CA LEU A 44 24.37 13.63 -7.20
C LEU A 44 23.53 14.49 -8.17
N SER A 45 22.66 15.34 -7.65
CA SER A 45 21.93 16.38 -8.42
C SER A 45 22.82 17.58 -8.73
N THR A 46 23.70 17.93 -7.78
CA THR A 46 24.77 18.93 -7.88
C THR A 46 25.94 18.48 -7.03
N ALA A 47 27.08 19.17 -7.07
CA ALA A 47 28.27 18.81 -6.30
C ALA A 47 27.95 18.59 -4.80
N ASN A 48 28.22 17.41 -4.30
CA ASN A 48 27.99 16.97 -2.92
C ASN A 48 26.52 17.05 -2.45
N THR A 49 25.55 16.97 -3.38
CA THR A 49 24.13 17.15 -3.04
C THR A 49 23.25 16.13 -3.76
N PHE A 50 22.32 15.54 -3.03
CA PHE A 50 21.21 14.74 -3.55
C PHE A 50 19.91 15.52 -3.37
N ASP A 51 19.60 16.42 -4.28
CA ASP A 51 18.39 17.26 -4.25
C ASP A 51 17.42 16.84 -5.36
N TRP A 52 16.89 15.63 -5.22
CA TRP A 52 15.88 15.09 -6.11
C TRP A 52 14.49 15.27 -5.49
N THR A 53 13.54 15.84 -6.21
CA THR A 53 12.20 16.14 -5.70
C THR A 53 11.22 15.01 -6.03
N TYR A 54 10.51 14.52 -5.01
CA TYR A 54 9.41 13.57 -5.16
C TYR A 54 8.07 14.28 -5.30
N ASN A 55 7.31 13.94 -6.35
CA ASN A 55 5.95 14.45 -6.57
C ASN A 55 4.93 13.41 -6.13
N VAL A 56 4.26 13.62 -5.01
CA VAL A 56 3.23 12.73 -4.46
C VAL A 56 1.98 12.60 -5.33
N ALA A 57 1.78 13.48 -6.30
CA ALA A 57 0.69 13.42 -7.26
C ALA A 57 1.04 12.67 -8.56
N ALA A 58 2.27 12.17 -8.68
CA ALA A 58 2.73 11.38 -9.82
C ALA A 58 2.96 9.91 -9.43
N GLU A 59 2.84 9.00 -10.41
CA GLU A 59 3.17 7.59 -10.18
C GLU A 59 4.63 7.42 -9.75
N PRO A 60 4.96 6.45 -8.89
CA PRO A 60 6.32 6.18 -8.45
C PRO A 60 7.33 6.03 -9.60
N ALA A 61 6.89 5.48 -10.71
CA ALA A 61 7.69 5.24 -11.90
C ALA A 61 7.61 6.35 -12.96
N ALA A 62 6.96 7.49 -12.69
CA ALA A 62 6.67 8.54 -13.68
C ALA A 62 7.93 9.16 -14.31
N SER A 63 9.05 9.18 -13.61
CA SER A 63 10.32 9.72 -14.12
C SER A 63 11.51 9.17 -13.34
N THR A 64 12.71 9.27 -13.93
CA THR A 64 13.96 8.94 -13.24
C THR A 64 14.20 9.87 -12.02
N THR A 65 13.79 11.14 -12.09
CA THR A 65 13.84 12.07 -10.95
C THR A 65 12.98 11.58 -9.79
N GLN A 66 11.74 11.17 -10.07
CA GLN A 66 10.83 10.59 -9.09
C GLN A 66 11.46 9.37 -8.37
N ARG A 67 12.01 8.46 -9.17
CA ARG A 67 12.67 7.25 -8.68
C ARG A 67 13.91 7.56 -7.83
N LYS A 68 14.78 8.45 -8.29
CA LYS A 68 15.98 8.86 -7.53
C LYS A 68 15.60 9.51 -6.20
N ALA A 69 14.60 10.40 -6.18
CA ALA A 69 14.10 11.02 -4.96
C ALA A 69 13.62 9.99 -3.93
N ALA A 70 12.88 8.96 -4.37
CA ALA A 70 12.41 7.88 -3.53
C ALA A 70 13.57 7.09 -2.92
N SER A 71 14.55 6.68 -3.72
CA SER A 71 15.71 5.93 -3.23
C SER A 71 16.59 6.74 -2.28
N ILE A 72 16.75 8.06 -2.50
CA ILE A 72 17.48 8.94 -1.56
C ILE A 72 16.74 9.07 -0.22
N GLN A 73 15.41 9.07 -0.20
CA GLN A 73 14.65 9.04 1.04
C GLN A 73 14.94 7.76 1.84
N GLN A 74 14.99 6.59 1.19
CA GLN A 74 15.36 5.33 1.83
C GLN A 74 16.81 5.37 2.33
N PHE A 75 17.76 5.88 1.52
CA PHE A 75 19.15 6.09 1.92
C PHE A 75 19.24 6.91 3.20
N TYR A 76 18.52 8.04 3.25
CA TYR A 76 18.51 8.92 4.43
C TYR A 76 17.97 8.21 5.68
N TRP A 77 16.81 7.57 5.56
CA TRP A 77 16.17 6.90 6.69
C TRP A 77 16.99 5.73 7.24
N VAL A 78 17.57 4.91 6.37
CA VAL A 78 18.39 3.77 6.80
C VAL A 78 19.66 4.25 7.52
N ASN A 79 20.33 5.29 7.03
CA ASN A 79 21.48 5.87 7.72
C ASN A 79 21.07 6.52 9.05
N TRP A 80 19.95 7.23 9.09
CA TRP A 80 19.44 7.85 10.32
C TRP A 80 19.11 6.81 11.38
N LEU A 81 18.42 5.74 11.00
CA LEU A 81 18.12 4.62 11.90
C LEU A 81 19.39 3.90 12.36
N HIS A 82 20.34 3.70 11.47
CA HIS A 82 21.65 3.14 11.84
C HIS A 82 22.27 3.94 12.99
N ASP A 83 22.36 5.26 12.86
CA ASP A 83 23.00 6.13 13.84
C ASP A 83 22.19 6.20 15.15
N ASP A 84 20.85 6.29 15.08
CA ASP A 84 19.98 6.35 16.24
C ASP A 84 20.10 5.08 17.10
N TYR A 85 20.09 3.92 16.46
CA TYR A 85 20.24 2.65 17.17
C TYR A 85 21.69 2.37 17.59
N TYR A 86 22.68 2.89 16.87
CA TYR A 86 24.07 2.83 17.29
C TYR A 86 24.27 3.58 18.61
N ASP A 87 23.76 4.80 18.71
CA ASP A 87 23.81 5.59 19.93
C ASP A 87 22.96 5.00 21.08
N ALA A 88 21.97 4.18 20.74
CA ALA A 88 21.20 3.37 21.71
C ALA A 88 21.92 2.08 22.16
N GLY A 89 23.08 1.76 21.58
CA GLY A 89 23.92 0.62 21.98
C GLY A 89 23.95 -0.55 21.00
N PHE A 90 23.30 -0.47 19.85
CA PHE A 90 23.39 -1.49 18.79
C PHE A 90 24.62 -1.19 17.91
N ALA A 91 25.79 -1.60 18.40
CA ALA A 91 27.09 -1.32 17.78
C ALA A 91 27.55 -2.45 16.85
N GLU A 92 28.77 -2.32 16.32
CA GLU A 92 29.37 -3.30 15.41
C GLU A 92 29.46 -4.70 16.02
N VAL A 93 29.75 -4.80 17.33
CA VAL A 93 29.82 -6.10 18.05
C VAL A 93 28.46 -6.78 18.18
N ASP A 94 27.38 -6.04 18.05
CA ASP A 94 25.99 -6.53 18.05
C ASP A 94 25.47 -6.82 16.65
N GLY A 95 26.32 -6.64 15.63
CA GLY A 95 26.02 -6.86 14.22
C GLY A 95 25.33 -5.68 13.54
N ASN A 96 25.59 -4.44 13.99
CA ASN A 96 25.18 -3.26 13.23
C ASN A 96 25.97 -3.19 11.91
N ALA A 97 25.26 -3.31 10.80
CA ALA A 97 25.81 -3.59 9.49
C ALA A 97 26.54 -2.38 8.89
N GLN A 98 27.79 -2.55 8.56
CA GLN A 98 28.65 -1.53 7.97
C GLN A 98 29.62 -2.13 6.95
N LEU A 99 30.03 -1.34 5.97
CA LEU A 99 31.11 -1.70 5.06
C LEU A 99 32.45 -1.75 5.81
N ASP A 100 32.73 -0.71 6.57
CA ASP A 100 33.93 -0.59 7.42
C ASP A 100 33.50 -0.38 8.88
N ASN A 101 33.90 -1.28 9.76
CA ASN A 101 33.64 -1.23 11.20
C ASN A 101 34.69 -0.40 11.96
N TYR A 102 35.60 0.26 11.27
CA TYR A 102 36.65 1.10 11.88
C TYR A 102 37.44 0.41 13.00
N GLY A 103 37.55 -0.90 12.95
CA GLY A 103 38.26 -1.71 13.98
C GLY A 103 37.53 -1.81 15.32
N ARG A 104 36.24 -1.49 15.41
CA ARG A 104 35.43 -1.52 16.65
C ARG A 104 34.79 -2.89 16.96
N GLY A 105 35.11 -3.90 16.20
CA GLY A 105 34.58 -5.26 16.37
C GLY A 105 33.51 -5.61 15.35
N GLY A 106 32.81 -6.74 15.56
CA GLY A 106 31.89 -7.28 14.57
C GLY A 106 32.55 -7.66 13.25
N LEU A 107 31.75 -8.03 12.26
CA LEU A 107 32.20 -8.34 10.91
C LEU A 107 31.72 -7.25 9.96
N GLY A 108 32.65 -6.56 9.31
CA GLY A 108 32.33 -5.54 8.30
C GLY A 108 32.05 -6.14 6.93
N ASN A 109 31.98 -5.27 5.92
CA ASN A 109 31.65 -5.61 4.53
C ASN A 109 30.20 -6.09 4.33
N ASP A 110 29.30 -5.62 5.19
CA ASP A 110 27.92 -6.08 5.25
C ASP A 110 26.89 -4.93 5.26
N SER A 111 27.25 -3.75 4.72
CA SER A 111 26.31 -2.63 4.56
C SER A 111 24.97 -3.10 3.97
N ILE A 112 23.87 -2.52 4.45
CA ILE A 112 22.52 -2.88 4.04
C ILE A 112 22.29 -2.58 2.56
N LYS A 113 21.75 -3.52 1.82
CA LYS A 113 21.17 -3.28 0.49
C LYS A 113 19.78 -2.70 0.64
N SER A 114 19.59 -1.45 0.25
CA SER A 114 18.31 -0.74 0.31
C SER A 114 17.69 -0.68 -1.09
N GLU A 115 16.84 -1.67 -1.38
CA GLU A 115 16.23 -1.93 -2.68
C GLU A 115 14.84 -1.30 -2.74
N GLY A 116 14.70 -0.23 -3.53
CA GLY A 116 13.43 0.47 -3.74
C GLY A 116 12.72 0.01 -5.01
N GLN A 117 11.39 0.13 -5.07
CA GLN A 117 10.54 -0.29 -6.19
C GLN A 117 10.84 -1.70 -6.69
N ASP A 118 11.18 -2.58 -5.77
CA ASP A 118 11.69 -3.91 -6.05
C ASP A 118 10.80 -4.68 -7.02
N ASN A 119 11.43 -5.26 -8.05
CA ASN A 119 10.81 -6.07 -9.10
C ASN A 119 9.67 -5.39 -9.90
N THR A 120 9.50 -4.07 -9.82
CA THR A 120 8.40 -3.39 -10.53
C THR A 120 8.50 -3.49 -12.05
N GLY A 121 9.67 -3.74 -12.60
CA GLY A 121 9.88 -3.94 -14.03
C GLY A 121 9.47 -5.31 -14.55
N THR A 122 9.37 -6.33 -13.70
CA THR A 122 9.28 -7.73 -14.13
C THR A 122 8.08 -8.50 -13.59
N CYS A 123 7.58 -8.18 -12.42
CA CYS A 123 6.51 -8.96 -11.80
C CYS A 123 5.25 -8.18 -11.40
N ALA A 124 5.07 -6.95 -11.90
CA ALA A 124 3.80 -6.26 -11.72
C ALA A 124 2.62 -7.09 -12.28
N PRO A 125 1.48 -7.21 -11.58
CA PRO A 125 1.11 -6.50 -10.34
C PRO A 125 1.46 -7.25 -9.04
N ASN A 126 2.19 -8.36 -9.07
CA ASN A 126 2.36 -9.26 -7.92
C ASN A 126 3.45 -8.79 -6.93
N CYS A 127 4.33 -7.87 -7.34
CA CYS A 127 5.34 -7.24 -6.50
C CYS A 127 4.87 -5.85 -6.08
N SER A 128 3.84 -5.81 -5.27
CA SER A 128 3.27 -4.56 -4.77
C SER A 128 2.62 -4.77 -3.40
N ASN A 129 2.37 -3.66 -2.69
CA ASN A 129 1.70 -3.65 -1.39
C ASN A 129 2.44 -4.48 -0.32
N ASN A 130 3.75 -4.45 -0.34
CA ASN A 130 4.61 -5.19 0.56
C ASN A 130 5.92 -4.45 0.85
N ALA A 131 6.62 -4.90 1.87
CA ALA A 131 8.02 -4.66 2.15
C ALA A 131 8.57 -5.92 2.81
N ASN A 132 9.87 -6.13 2.81
CA ASN A 132 10.47 -7.23 3.55
C ASN A 132 11.94 -6.94 3.88
N MET A 133 12.43 -7.64 4.90
CA MET A 133 13.81 -7.59 5.37
C MET A 133 14.41 -8.99 5.40
N SER A 134 15.45 -9.21 4.63
CA SER A 134 16.30 -10.38 4.72
C SER A 134 17.54 -10.04 5.55
N THR A 135 17.76 -10.78 6.64
CA THR A 135 18.85 -10.50 7.58
C THR A 135 19.71 -11.73 7.78
N PRO A 136 20.85 -11.86 7.10
CA PRO A 136 21.83 -12.90 7.40
C PRO A 136 22.53 -12.61 8.74
N ALA A 137 23.31 -13.60 9.22
CA ALA A 137 24.21 -13.38 10.33
C ALA A 137 25.23 -12.28 10.05
N ASP A 138 25.87 -11.75 11.09
CA ASP A 138 26.91 -10.72 11.00
C ASP A 138 27.98 -11.06 9.96
N GLY A 139 28.41 -10.07 9.17
CA GLY A 139 29.29 -10.22 8.02
C GLY A 139 28.55 -10.58 6.70
N GLY A 140 27.25 -10.89 6.75
CA GLY A 140 26.40 -11.05 5.56
C GLY A 140 25.57 -9.78 5.34
N ARG A 141 25.47 -9.30 4.11
CA ARG A 141 24.74 -8.07 3.77
C ARG A 141 23.23 -8.24 3.95
N PRO A 142 22.59 -7.50 4.87
CA PRO A 142 21.14 -7.45 4.96
C PRO A 142 20.53 -6.79 3.71
N ARG A 143 19.26 -7.11 3.43
CA ARG A 143 18.55 -6.58 2.28
C ARG A 143 17.14 -6.14 2.69
N MET A 144 16.86 -4.85 2.47
CA MET A 144 15.57 -4.23 2.70
C MET A 144 14.92 -3.96 1.35
N GLN A 145 13.86 -4.70 1.04
CA GLN A 145 13.10 -4.55 -0.20
C GLN A 145 11.82 -3.77 0.04
N MET A 146 11.68 -2.67 -0.69
CA MET A 146 10.55 -1.77 -0.61
C MET A 146 9.79 -1.78 -1.94
N TYR A 147 8.51 -2.11 -1.88
CA TYR A 147 7.66 -2.24 -3.06
C TYR A 147 6.81 -1.00 -3.31
N VAL A 148 6.26 -0.90 -4.51
CA VAL A 148 5.22 0.08 -4.81
C VAL A 148 3.88 -0.39 -4.24
N TRP A 149 3.15 0.54 -3.64
CA TRP A 149 1.81 0.32 -3.12
C TRP A 149 0.79 0.83 -4.14
N SER A 150 -0.22 0.02 -4.44
CA SER A 150 -1.31 0.42 -5.30
C SER A 150 -2.09 1.56 -4.65
N SER A 151 -2.65 2.45 -5.47
CA SER A 151 -3.49 3.53 -4.96
C SER A 151 -4.60 3.00 -4.06
N ALA A 152 -4.77 3.68 -2.93
CA ALA A 152 -5.81 3.38 -1.94
C ALA A 152 -6.97 4.39 -1.99
N ASP A 153 -6.93 5.38 -2.87
CA ASP A 153 -7.95 6.43 -2.93
C ASP A 153 -9.27 5.83 -3.38
N ARG A 154 -10.27 5.88 -2.51
CA ARG A 154 -11.59 5.35 -2.74
C ARG A 154 -12.63 6.14 -1.96
N THR A 155 -13.63 6.60 -2.65
CA THR A 155 -14.70 7.39 -2.05
C THR A 155 -16.05 7.06 -2.66
N MET A 156 -17.09 7.15 -1.83
CA MET A 156 -18.46 7.23 -2.26
C MET A 156 -18.98 8.63 -1.90
N THR A 157 -19.46 9.37 -2.89
CA THR A 157 -20.08 10.68 -2.65
C THR A 157 -21.56 10.60 -3.01
N VAL A 158 -22.43 11.09 -2.14
CA VAL A 158 -23.87 11.20 -2.40
C VAL A 158 -24.29 12.63 -2.08
N ASN A 159 -24.90 13.30 -3.04
CA ASN A 159 -25.36 14.70 -2.91
C ASN A 159 -24.30 15.65 -2.36
N GLY A 160 -23.04 15.47 -2.79
CA GLY A 160 -21.91 16.28 -2.36
C GLY A 160 -21.29 15.88 -1.02
N THR A 161 -21.88 14.95 -0.27
CA THR A 161 -21.27 14.41 0.95
C THR A 161 -20.40 13.21 0.61
N THR A 162 -19.13 13.25 0.99
CA THR A 162 -18.16 12.18 0.73
C THR A 162 -18.05 11.26 1.94
N TYR A 163 -18.16 9.97 1.68
CA TYR A 163 -18.08 8.87 2.63
C TYR A 163 -16.82 8.04 2.38
N LEU A 164 -16.20 7.56 3.44
CA LEU A 164 -15.13 6.59 3.37
C LEU A 164 -15.63 5.29 2.76
N ALA A 165 -14.88 4.70 1.83
CA ALA A 165 -15.30 3.49 1.15
C ALA A 165 -14.31 2.33 1.32
N GLY A 166 -14.82 1.11 1.35
CA GLY A 166 -14.07 -0.13 1.22
C GLY A 166 -14.16 -0.66 -0.22
N THR A 167 -13.27 -1.56 -0.59
CA THR A 167 -13.13 -2.08 -1.95
C THR A 167 -13.50 -3.56 -2.06
N ALA A 168 -13.90 -3.98 -3.26
CA ALA A 168 -14.11 -5.38 -3.60
C ALA A 168 -12.83 -6.01 -4.20
N ALA A 169 -12.67 -7.31 -3.96
CA ALA A 169 -11.62 -8.14 -4.56
C ALA A 169 -12.00 -8.63 -5.98
N TYR A 170 -13.16 -8.23 -6.49
CA TYR A 170 -13.71 -8.58 -7.79
C TYR A 170 -14.18 -7.31 -8.52
N GLY A 171 -14.44 -7.43 -9.83
CA GLY A 171 -14.81 -6.30 -10.67
C GLY A 171 -13.64 -5.33 -10.92
N PRO A 172 -13.91 -4.13 -11.46
CA PRO A 172 -12.90 -3.14 -11.77
C PRO A 172 -12.15 -2.66 -10.53
N THR A 173 -10.84 -2.53 -10.64
CA THR A 173 -9.95 -2.03 -9.56
C THR A 173 -9.63 -0.54 -9.67
N SER A 174 -9.98 0.11 -10.78
CA SER A 174 -9.87 1.56 -10.98
C SER A 174 -11.10 2.03 -11.77
N PHE A 175 -11.76 3.08 -11.27
CA PHE A 175 -12.97 3.63 -11.89
C PHE A 175 -13.29 5.02 -11.35
N ASN A 176 -14.04 5.76 -12.17
CA ASN A 176 -14.66 7.03 -11.80
C ASN A 176 -16.06 7.08 -12.43
N ILE A 177 -17.09 6.79 -11.65
CA ILE A 177 -18.49 7.00 -12.04
C ILE A 177 -18.93 8.30 -11.36
N ALA A 178 -19.00 9.38 -12.13
CA ALA A 178 -19.27 10.71 -11.59
C ALA A 178 -20.72 11.14 -11.85
N ASN A 179 -21.37 11.65 -10.79
CA ASN A 179 -22.68 12.29 -10.84
C ASN A 179 -23.76 11.49 -11.59
N GLN A 180 -23.86 10.20 -11.25
CA GLN A 180 -24.91 9.33 -11.77
C GLN A 180 -26.03 9.18 -10.74
N ASP A 181 -27.24 8.93 -11.19
CA ASP A 181 -28.33 8.62 -10.28
C ASP A 181 -27.99 7.44 -9.38
N ILE A 182 -28.30 7.56 -8.10
CA ILE A 182 -28.20 6.48 -7.13
C ILE A 182 -29.58 6.14 -6.56
N VAL A 183 -29.87 4.85 -6.42
CA VAL A 183 -31.15 4.36 -5.92
C VAL A 183 -30.96 3.21 -4.93
N ALA A 184 -31.96 3.00 -4.05
CA ALA A 184 -32.02 1.79 -3.25
C ALA A 184 -32.47 0.61 -4.12
N ALA A 185 -31.67 -0.47 -4.15
CA ALA A 185 -32.08 -1.73 -4.77
C ALA A 185 -32.98 -2.51 -3.82
N LEU A 186 -33.97 -3.19 -4.38
CA LEU A 186 -34.91 -4.04 -3.67
C LEU A 186 -34.93 -5.43 -4.29
N ASP A 187 -35.00 -6.45 -3.47
CA ASP A 187 -35.12 -7.85 -3.85
C ASP A 187 -36.26 -8.55 -3.07
N ALA A 188 -36.40 -9.84 -3.23
CA ALA A 188 -37.37 -10.61 -2.47
C ALA A 188 -36.77 -11.05 -1.12
N ALA A 189 -37.55 -10.97 -0.05
CA ALA A 189 -37.21 -11.66 1.18
C ALA A 189 -37.53 -13.15 1.01
N ASP A 190 -36.52 -13.98 0.84
CA ASP A 190 -36.66 -15.41 0.56
C ASP A 190 -35.56 -16.26 1.23
N ALA A 191 -35.38 -17.49 0.77
CA ALA A 191 -34.38 -18.42 1.30
C ALA A 191 -32.94 -17.98 1.04
N SER A 192 -32.68 -17.08 0.07
CA SER A 192 -31.37 -16.54 -0.25
C SER A 192 -30.98 -15.40 0.69
N GLY A 193 -31.98 -14.65 1.19
CA GLY A 193 -31.80 -13.57 2.15
C GLY A 193 -33.13 -13.10 2.74
N PRO A 194 -33.21 -12.87 4.07
CA PRO A 194 -34.48 -12.57 4.76
C PRO A 194 -34.91 -11.09 4.61
N SER A 195 -34.09 -10.25 4.01
CA SER A 195 -34.35 -8.81 3.84
C SER A 195 -34.72 -8.51 2.39
N THR A 196 -35.55 -7.50 2.19
CA THR A 196 -35.86 -6.96 0.86
C THR A 196 -34.83 -5.95 0.34
N THR A 197 -33.74 -5.72 1.07
CA THR A 197 -32.73 -4.73 0.75
C THR A 197 -31.33 -5.31 0.67
N ASP A 198 -31.18 -6.62 0.87
CA ASP A 198 -29.86 -7.25 0.94
C ASP A 198 -29.31 -7.69 -0.42
N GLY A 199 -30.11 -7.63 -1.49
CA GLY A 199 -29.68 -7.92 -2.85
C GLY A 199 -29.25 -9.38 -3.06
N CYS A 200 -29.72 -10.32 -2.24
CA CYS A 200 -29.36 -11.73 -2.32
C CYS A 200 -30.14 -12.49 -3.40
N SER A 201 -31.26 -11.96 -3.84
CA SER A 201 -32.11 -12.48 -4.91
C SER A 201 -32.16 -11.53 -6.11
N PRO A 202 -32.66 -11.94 -7.27
CA PRO A 202 -32.88 -11.04 -8.39
C PRO A 202 -33.74 -9.83 -7.97
N LEU A 203 -33.30 -8.62 -8.41
CA LEU A 203 -33.93 -7.38 -7.96
C LEU A 203 -35.39 -7.26 -8.43
N THR A 204 -36.28 -6.93 -7.51
CA THR A 204 -37.72 -6.70 -7.80
C THR A 204 -37.98 -5.34 -8.43
N ASN A 205 -37.07 -4.37 -8.23
CA ASN A 205 -37.12 -3.04 -8.81
C ASN A 205 -36.03 -2.80 -9.91
N ALA A 206 -35.73 -3.85 -10.70
CA ALA A 206 -34.67 -3.80 -11.74
C ALA A 206 -34.81 -2.60 -12.70
N ALA A 207 -36.01 -2.22 -13.08
CA ALA A 207 -36.25 -1.06 -13.94
C ALA A 207 -35.80 0.28 -13.30
N ALA A 208 -35.91 0.40 -11.98
CA ALA A 208 -35.44 1.59 -11.26
C ALA A 208 -33.90 1.61 -11.12
N VAL A 209 -33.26 0.45 -11.10
CA VAL A 209 -31.82 0.26 -10.95
C VAL A 209 -31.08 0.40 -12.28
N SER A 210 -31.74 0.10 -13.39
CA SER A 210 -31.11 0.11 -14.72
C SER A 210 -30.48 1.47 -15.06
N GLY A 211 -29.18 1.47 -15.40
CA GLY A 211 -28.38 2.64 -15.71
C GLY A 211 -27.93 3.46 -14.52
N LYS A 212 -28.17 2.98 -13.28
CA LYS A 212 -27.89 3.74 -12.06
C LYS A 212 -26.92 3.02 -11.12
N ILE A 213 -26.38 3.76 -10.15
CA ILE A 213 -25.71 3.20 -8.97
C ILE A 213 -26.78 2.64 -8.04
N ALA A 214 -26.53 1.47 -7.45
CA ALA A 214 -27.51 0.83 -6.57
C ALA A 214 -26.94 0.55 -5.18
N LEU A 215 -27.67 0.93 -4.14
CA LEU A 215 -27.38 0.65 -2.74
C LEU A 215 -28.09 -0.61 -2.28
N VAL A 216 -27.35 -1.56 -1.69
CA VAL A 216 -27.87 -2.72 -0.95
C VAL A 216 -27.24 -2.83 0.43
N ASP A 217 -27.83 -3.62 1.31
CA ASP A 217 -27.27 -3.90 2.63
C ASP A 217 -26.38 -5.16 2.58
N ARG A 218 -25.34 -5.16 3.39
CA ARG A 218 -24.61 -6.37 3.73
C ARG A 218 -25.57 -7.32 4.50
N GLY A 219 -25.56 -8.60 4.17
CA GLY A 219 -26.43 -9.57 4.81
C GLY A 219 -26.02 -11.00 4.45
N THR A 220 -26.97 -11.90 4.40
CA THR A 220 -26.84 -13.35 4.37
C THR A 220 -25.92 -13.90 3.27
N CYS A 221 -26.04 -13.41 2.04
CA CYS A 221 -25.25 -13.90 0.91
C CYS A 221 -23.91 -13.14 0.72
N GLY A 222 -23.02 -13.72 -0.09
CA GLY A 222 -21.72 -13.14 -0.41
C GLY A 222 -21.82 -11.82 -1.19
N PHE A 223 -20.83 -10.97 -1.04
CA PHE A 223 -20.79 -9.66 -1.69
C PHE A 223 -20.87 -9.72 -3.22
N ALA A 224 -20.18 -10.69 -3.84
CA ALA A 224 -20.19 -10.86 -5.29
C ALA A 224 -21.62 -11.19 -5.82
N ILE A 225 -22.41 -11.94 -5.08
CA ILE A 225 -23.81 -12.27 -5.44
C ILE A 225 -24.65 -10.99 -5.52
N LYS A 226 -24.56 -10.12 -4.50
CA LYS A 226 -25.26 -8.83 -4.45
C LYS A 226 -24.90 -7.94 -5.65
N THR A 227 -23.60 -7.79 -5.91
CA THR A 227 -23.11 -7.03 -7.06
C THR A 227 -23.61 -7.64 -8.38
N LYS A 228 -23.59 -8.97 -8.49
CA LYS A 228 -24.06 -9.66 -9.69
C LYS A 228 -25.56 -9.43 -9.95
N ASN A 229 -26.37 -9.43 -8.90
CA ASN A 229 -27.81 -9.15 -9.02
C ASN A 229 -28.08 -7.71 -9.46
N ILE A 230 -27.29 -6.73 -8.95
CA ILE A 230 -27.34 -5.34 -9.43
C ILE A 230 -26.92 -5.24 -10.90
N GLN A 231 -25.83 -5.89 -11.29
CA GLN A 231 -25.37 -5.93 -12.68
C GLN A 231 -26.42 -6.56 -13.61
N ASN A 232 -27.03 -7.67 -13.20
CA ASN A 232 -28.06 -8.33 -13.99
C ASN A 232 -29.33 -7.47 -14.15
N ALA A 233 -29.60 -6.57 -13.21
CA ALA A 233 -30.66 -5.56 -13.29
C ALA A 233 -30.27 -4.34 -14.14
N GLY A 234 -29.06 -4.31 -14.73
CA GLY A 234 -28.56 -3.21 -15.55
C GLY A 234 -27.96 -2.07 -14.75
N GLY A 235 -27.68 -2.25 -13.46
CA GLY A 235 -26.95 -1.26 -12.65
C GLY A 235 -25.52 -1.05 -13.12
N ILE A 236 -25.03 0.17 -12.97
CA ILE A 236 -23.68 0.58 -13.41
C ILE A 236 -22.63 0.61 -12.29
N GLY A 237 -23.08 0.50 -11.04
CA GLY A 237 -22.23 0.43 -9.85
C GLY A 237 -23.00 -0.08 -8.65
N ALA A 238 -22.31 -0.74 -7.73
CA ALA A 238 -22.89 -1.30 -6.52
C ALA A 238 -22.28 -0.64 -5.28
N VAL A 239 -23.11 -0.22 -4.34
CA VAL A 239 -22.72 0.25 -3.01
C VAL A 239 -23.31 -0.71 -1.98
N ILE A 240 -22.46 -1.26 -1.10
CA ILE A 240 -22.89 -2.20 -0.07
C ILE A 240 -22.70 -1.57 1.31
N ALA A 241 -23.81 -1.25 1.97
CA ALA A 241 -23.79 -0.72 3.34
C ALA A 241 -23.47 -1.84 4.34
N ASN A 242 -22.51 -1.60 5.23
CA ASN A 242 -22.17 -2.57 6.28
C ASN A 242 -23.37 -2.79 7.23
N ASN A 243 -23.48 -3.99 7.78
CA ASN A 243 -24.53 -4.37 8.74
C ASN A 243 -24.03 -4.42 10.20
N ALA A 244 -22.77 -4.03 10.43
CA ALA A 244 -22.16 -3.99 11.75
C ALA A 244 -21.36 -2.69 11.95
N VAL A 245 -21.28 -2.24 13.19
CA VAL A 245 -20.43 -1.09 13.56
C VAL A 245 -18.97 -1.48 13.39
N SER A 246 -18.22 -0.65 12.68
CA SER A 246 -16.78 -0.82 12.43
C SER A 246 -16.10 0.53 12.26
N ALA A 247 -14.80 0.60 12.55
CA ALA A 247 -14.01 1.82 12.35
C ALA A 247 -13.75 2.12 10.86
N LEU A 248 -13.74 1.08 10.01
CA LEU A 248 -13.51 1.20 8.57
C LEU A 248 -14.59 0.44 7.80
N PRO A 249 -14.94 0.88 6.58
CA PRO A 249 -15.79 0.11 5.69
C PRO A 249 -15.17 -1.26 5.40
N PRO A 250 -15.95 -2.34 5.32
CA PRO A 250 -15.42 -3.67 5.12
C PRO A 250 -14.78 -3.84 3.74
N GLY A 251 -13.64 -4.54 3.70
CA GLY A 251 -13.15 -5.13 2.47
C GLY A 251 -14.09 -6.27 2.04
N MET A 252 -14.39 -6.36 0.76
CA MET A 252 -15.36 -7.32 0.22
C MET A 252 -14.64 -8.45 -0.51
N ALA A 253 -14.48 -9.59 0.14
CA ALA A 253 -13.96 -10.81 -0.47
C ALA A 253 -14.97 -11.44 -1.44
N GLY A 254 -14.46 -12.27 -2.33
CA GLY A 254 -15.22 -13.00 -3.33
C GLY A 254 -14.51 -13.02 -4.68
N THR A 255 -14.96 -13.91 -5.55
CA THR A 255 -14.45 -14.02 -6.93
C THR A 255 -15.63 -14.25 -7.86
N ASP A 256 -15.77 -13.44 -8.88
CA ASP A 256 -16.64 -13.66 -10.03
C ASP A 256 -16.09 -12.83 -11.21
N ALA A 257 -15.45 -13.52 -12.14
CA ALA A 257 -14.84 -12.89 -13.32
C ALA A 257 -15.87 -12.28 -14.29
N THR A 258 -17.15 -12.54 -14.10
CA THR A 258 -18.23 -11.98 -14.92
C THR A 258 -18.79 -10.68 -14.38
N ILE A 259 -18.33 -10.21 -13.22
CA ILE A 259 -18.66 -8.90 -12.68
C ILE A 259 -17.79 -7.85 -13.36
N VAL A 260 -18.43 -6.92 -14.06
CA VAL A 260 -17.79 -5.83 -14.79
C VAL A 260 -18.16 -4.45 -14.26
N ILE A 261 -19.08 -4.35 -13.31
CA ILE A 261 -19.42 -3.10 -12.63
C ILE A 261 -18.59 -2.90 -11.36
N PRO A 262 -18.22 -1.65 -11.01
CA PRO A 262 -17.50 -1.34 -9.78
C PRO A 262 -18.37 -1.56 -8.54
N THR A 263 -17.68 -1.88 -7.43
CA THR A 263 -18.32 -2.10 -6.14
C THR A 263 -17.54 -1.41 -5.03
N LEU A 264 -18.24 -0.63 -4.20
CA LEU A 264 -17.73 -0.03 -2.97
C LEU A 264 -18.59 -0.47 -1.78
N SER A 265 -18.00 -0.51 -0.59
CA SER A 265 -18.73 -0.61 0.66
C SER A 265 -18.66 0.72 1.43
N VAL A 266 -19.64 0.94 2.31
CA VAL A 266 -19.68 2.08 3.24
C VAL A 266 -19.93 1.57 4.66
N LEU A 267 -19.65 2.42 5.66
CA LEU A 267 -19.98 2.12 7.06
C LEU A 267 -21.48 1.90 7.26
N GLN A 268 -21.88 1.22 8.33
CA GLN A 268 -23.29 1.02 8.66
C GLN A 268 -24.02 2.36 8.82
N ALA A 269 -23.46 3.30 9.57
CA ALA A 269 -24.06 4.61 9.81
C ALA A 269 -24.22 5.42 8.52
N ASP A 270 -23.23 5.34 7.63
CA ASP A 270 -23.26 6.01 6.32
C ASP A 270 -24.35 5.39 5.42
N GLY A 271 -24.46 4.05 5.42
CA GLY A 271 -25.49 3.35 4.70
C GLY A 271 -26.91 3.72 5.15
N VAL A 272 -27.13 3.88 6.45
CA VAL A 272 -28.40 4.38 7.01
C VAL A 272 -28.68 5.80 6.52
N THR A 273 -27.69 6.68 6.57
CA THR A 273 -27.82 8.08 6.11
C THR A 273 -28.12 8.16 4.62
N ILE A 274 -27.38 7.43 3.80
CA ILE A 274 -27.62 7.38 2.34
C ILE A 274 -29.02 6.82 2.05
N ARG A 275 -29.42 5.74 2.68
CA ARG A 275 -30.74 5.16 2.46
C ARG A 275 -31.86 6.12 2.84
N ALA A 276 -31.70 6.92 3.89
CA ALA A 276 -32.67 7.94 4.27
C ALA A 276 -32.78 9.05 3.21
N GLN A 277 -31.69 9.45 2.58
CA GLN A 277 -31.69 10.36 1.44
C GLN A 277 -32.46 9.77 0.25
N LEU A 278 -32.16 8.52 -0.11
CA LEU A 278 -32.79 7.84 -1.24
C LEU A 278 -34.31 7.52 -1.04
N ALA A 279 -34.85 7.79 0.12
CA ALA A 279 -36.26 7.52 0.44
C ALA A 279 -37.21 8.65 0.02
N ASP A 280 -36.68 9.84 -0.30
CA ASP A 280 -37.51 10.93 -0.79
C ASP A 280 -37.75 10.82 -2.31
N ALA A 281 -38.55 11.74 -2.87
CA ALA A 281 -38.91 11.69 -4.29
C ALA A 281 -37.92 12.47 -5.19
N ASN A 282 -36.83 13.00 -4.61
CA ASN A 282 -35.85 13.78 -5.38
C ASN A 282 -34.81 12.85 -6.01
N PRO A 283 -34.29 13.19 -7.18
CA PRO A 283 -33.15 12.50 -7.74
C PRO A 283 -31.90 12.70 -6.87
N ASP A 284 -31.26 11.63 -6.48
CA ASP A 284 -30.00 11.65 -5.75
C ASP A 284 -28.83 11.33 -6.70
N LEU A 285 -27.74 12.08 -6.56
CA LEU A 285 -26.54 11.90 -7.38
C LEU A 285 -25.43 11.24 -6.58
N GLY A 286 -24.89 10.16 -7.14
CA GLY A 286 -23.78 9.41 -6.60
C GLY A 286 -22.52 9.56 -7.45
N THR A 287 -21.37 9.59 -6.79
CA THR A 287 -20.05 9.45 -7.43
C THR A 287 -19.29 8.32 -6.75
N MET A 288 -18.89 7.33 -7.52
CA MET A 288 -18.03 6.24 -7.06
C MET A 288 -16.62 6.44 -7.64
N PHE A 289 -15.64 6.52 -6.77
CA PHE A 289 -14.24 6.67 -7.19
C PHE A 289 -13.36 5.61 -6.52
N ARG A 290 -12.53 4.98 -7.31
CA ARG A 290 -11.38 4.19 -6.87
C ARG A 290 -10.26 4.39 -7.87
N GLY A 291 -9.13 4.89 -7.40
CA GLY A 291 -8.01 5.21 -8.28
C GLY A 291 -6.98 6.05 -7.56
N GLY A 292 -6.27 6.88 -8.31
CA GLY A 292 -5.17 7.69 -7.84
C GLY A 292 -3.83 7.09 -8.26
N VAL A 293 -2.76 7.75 -7.90
CA VAL A 293 -1.40 7.29 -8.16
C VAL A 293 -0.94 6.28 -7.12
N GLY A 294 -0.09 5.35 -7.52
CA GLY A 294 0.59 4.45 -6.59
C GLY A 294 1.42 5.22 -5.56
N ARG A 295 1.82 4.54 -4.52
CA ARG A 295 2.71 5.08 -3.47
C ARG A 295 3.98 4.26 -3.44
N ASP A 296 5.11 4.92 -3.35
CA ASP A 296 6.40 4.26 -3.20
C ASP A 296 6.64 3.94 -1.72
N GLY A 297 6.92 2.68 -1.39
CA GLY A 297 7.22 2.28 -0.02
C GLY A 297 8.46 2.97 0.54
N THR A 298 9.40 3.35 -0.32
CA THR A 298 10.65 4.03 0.07
C THR A 298 10.45 5.43 0.63
N ILE A 299 9.30 6.07 0.40
CA ILE A 299 8.99 7.39 0.97
C ILE A 299 8.27 7.30 2.32
N ASP A 300 7.87 6.11 2.75
CA ASP A 300 7.19 5.89 4.03
C ASP A 300 8.18 5.47 5.11
N GLY A 301 8.60 6.43 5.95
CA GLY A 301 9.52 6.18 7.06
C GLY A 301 9.00 5.17 8.08
N MET A 302 7.67 4.96 8.20
CA MET A 302 7.10 3.96 9.11
C MET A 302 7.33 2.54 8.58
N ILE A 303 7.20 2.33 7.27
CA ILE A 303 7.48 1.02 6.65
C ILE A 303 8.98 0.73 6.74
N ILE A 304 9.85 1.70 6.42
CA ILE A 304 11.31 1.55 6.55
C ILE A 304 11.69 1.20 8.00
N SER A 305 11.10 1.89 8.99
CA SER A 305 11.35 1.60 10.40
C SER A 305 10.83 0.22 10.84
N HIS A 306 9.73 -0.26 10.25
CA HIS A 306 9.22 -1.62 10.48
C HIS A 306 10.23 -2.67 10.00
N GLU A 307 10.73 -2.54 8.79
CA GLU A 307 11.73 -3.45 8.22
C GLU A 307 13.07 -3.37 8.99
N TRP A 308 13.45 -2.17 9.44
CA TRP A 308 14.59 -1.98 10.34
C TRP A 308 14.41 -2.74 11.66
N GLY A 309 13.20 -2.77 12.22
CA GLY A 309 12.88 -3.55 13.42
C GLY A 309 13.11 -5.06 13.23
N HIS A 310 12.76 -5.62 12.07
CA HIS A 310 13.10 -7.00 11.71
C HIS A 310 14.61 -7.21 11.65
N TYR A 311 15.35 -6.29 11.03
CA TYR A 311 16.80 -6.36 10.96
C TYR A 311 17.44 -6.46 12.34
N ILE A 312 17.12 -5.54 13.26
CA ILE A 312 17.69 -5.55 14.63
C ILE A 312 17.34 -6.82 15.36
N SER A 313 16.06 -7.21 15.36
CA SER A 313 15.62 -8.41 16.10
C SER A 313 16.32 -9.68 15.60
N ASN A 314 16.56 -9.79 14.30
CA ASN A 314 17.27 -10.92 13.70
C ASN A 314 18.78 -10.92 14.06
N ARG A 315 19.43 -9.75 14.04
CA ARG A 315 20.86 -9.62 14.42
C ARG A 315 21.05 -9.95 15.92
N LEU A 316 20.23 -9.41 16.79
CA LEU A 316 20.35 -9.63 18.24
C LEU A 316 20.06 -11.08 18.67
N VAL A 317 19.33 -11.86 17.89
CA VAL A 317 19.21 -13.32 18.13
C VAL A 317 20.50 -14.05 17.81
N GLY A 318 21.42 -13.45 17.05
CA GLY A 318 22.76 -13.93 16.79
C GLY A 318 22.89 -15.05 15.76
N ASN A 319 21.78 -15.63 15.32
CA ASN A 319 21.76 -16.68 14.30
C ASN A 319 20.87 -16.37 13.10
N ALA A 320 20.41 -15.13 13.00
CA ALA A 320 19.53 -14.62 11.96
C ALA A 320 18.16 -15.31 11.85
N SER A 321 17.73 -16.07 12.85
CA SER A 321 16.47 -16.82 12.82
C SER A 321 15.24 -15.96 13.23
N GLY A 322 15.49 -14.76 13.75
CA GLY A 322 14.46 -13.86 14.23
C GLY A 322 13.75 -14.32 15.51
N LEU A 323 12.75 -13.56 15.91
CA LEU A 323 11.90 -13.93 17.04
C LEU A 323 10.86 -14.95 16.59
N SER A 324 10.81 -16.11 17.25
CA SER A 324 9.77 -17.11 16.97
C SER A 324 8.49 -16.79 17.76
N ASN A 325 7.32 -17.02 17.18
CA ASN A 325 6.01 -16.84 17.82
C ASN A 325 5.75 -17.86 18.96
N GLN A 326 6.72 -18.69 19.30
CA GLN A 326 6.60 -19.74 20.33
C GLN A 326 7.29 -19.40 21.66
N LYS A 327 7.71 -18.15 21.84
CA LYS A 327 8.29 -17.68 23.11
C LYS A 327 7.40 -16.68 23.79
#